data_42c493f7d59b75a4fbbb8f8106d21b7c
#
_entry.id   42c493f7d59b75a4fbbb8f8106d21b7c
#
_cell.length_a   1.000
_cell.length_b   1.000
_cell.length_c   1.000
_cell.angle_alpha   90.00
_cell.angle_beta   90.00
_cell.angle_gamma   90.00
#
_symmetry.space_group_name_H-M   'P 1'
#
loop_
_entity.id
_entity.type
_entity.pdbx_description
1 polymer ?
#
loop_
_entity_poly.entity_id
_entity_poly.type
_entity_poly.pdbx_seq_one_letter_code
_entity_poly.pdbx_strand_id
1 'polypeptide(L)'
;LRIDDRMNALGVLVEHRVKAEGFAGGFVNASIIFCVGSMAIIGALNDGLTGDSSVLYVKSVLDGITALILASTMGVGVLGAAVPVLIYQGAISLFASSLSGFFDSFPELLPQISMVGYTIVLCIGFNFLFGPKIKTANLIPSIFIPVLVNLLMMVKGLWR
;
A
#
# COMPACT_ATOMS: atom_id res chain seq x y z
N LEU A 1 -7.30 4.70 -14.23
CA LEU A 1 -5.86 4.85 -14.03
C LEU A 1 -5.17 3.61 -14.61
N ARG A 2 -4.35 3.79 -15.68
CA ARG A 2 -3.61 2.70 -16.34
C ARG A 2 -2.31 2.41 -15.58
N ILE A 3 -2.42 2.08 -14.31
CA ILE A 3 -1.25 1.79 -13.48
C ILE A 3 -0.61 0.48 -13.90
N ASP A 4 -1.42 -0.53 -14.23
CA ASP A 4 -0.95 -1.84 -14.70
C ASP A 4 -0.13 -1.74 -16.00
N ASP A 5 -0.58 -0.92 -16.96
CA ASP A 5 0.13 -0.73 -18.23
C ASP A 5 1.51 -0.06 -18.01
N ARG A 6 1.61 0.87 -17.07
CA ARG A 6 2.86 1.54 -16.74
C ARG A 6 3.82 0.63 -15.95
N MET A 7 3.28 -0.18 -15.04
CA MET A 7 4.08 -1.16 -14.30
C MET A 7 4.62 -2.24 -15.24
N ASN A 8 3.80 -2.73 -16.18
CA ASN A 8 4.25 -3.67 -17.21
C ASN A 8 5.35 -3.06 -18.10
N ALA A 9 5.20 -1.80 -18.52
CA ALA A 9 6.23 -1.12 -19.32
C ALA A 9 7.55 -0.97 -18.57
N LEU A 10 7.52 -0.65 -17.27
CA LEU A 10 8.70 -0.61 -16.41
C LEU A 10 9.33 -2.00 -16.26
N GLY A 11 8.50 -3.04 -16.07
CA GLY A 11 8.97 -4.43 -16.00
C GLY A 11 9.74 -4.86 -17.24
N VAL A 12 9.19 -4.59 -18.42
CA VAL A 12 9.84 -4.88 -19.73
C VAL A 12 11.14 -4.10 -19.92
N LEU A 13 11.20 -2.84 -19.49
CA LEU A 13 12.40 -2.01 -19.54
C LEU A 13 13.54 -2.57 -18.66
N VAL A 14 13.19 -3.09 -17.47
CA VAL A 14 14.15 -3.73 -16.56
C VAL A 14 14.58 -5.08 -17.10
N GLU A 15 13.66 -5.88 -17.68
CA GLU A 15 13.96 -7.17 -18.30
C GLU A 15 15.01 -7.05 -19.41
N HIS A 16 14.87 -6.03 -20.28
CA HIS A 16 15.87 -5.74 -21.33
C HIS A 16 17.27 -5.41 -20.77
N ARG A 17 17.34 -4.85 -19.56
CA ARG A 17 18.62 -4.55 -18.92
C ARG A 17 19.23 -5.71 -18.15
N VAL A 18 18.42 -6.56 -17.55
CA VAL A 18 18.90 -7.64 -16.66
C VAL A 18 19.13 -8.95 -17.43
N LYS A 19 18.68 -9.05 -18.69
CA LYS A 19 18.78 -10.24 -19.56
C LYS A 19 18.28 -11.56 -18.91
N ALA A 20 17.33 -11.46 -17.97
CA ALA A 20 16.75 -12.60 -17.30
C ALA A 20 15.33 -12.84 -17.85
N GLU A 21 15.16 -13.90 -18.64
CA GLU A 21 13.85 -14.32 -19.14
C GLU A 21 12.88 -14.53 -17.96
N GLY A 22 11.70 -13.89 -18.02
CA GLY A 22 10.68 -13.98 -16.96
C GLY A 22 10.87 -12.99 -15.78
N PHE A 23 11.95 -12.19 -15.75
CA PHE A 23 12.18 -11.21 -14.69
C PHE A 23 11.03 -10.21 -14.58
N ALA A 24 10.55 -9.67 -15.71
CA ALA A 24 9.49 -8.68 -15.75
C ALA A 24 8.20 -9.20 -15.13
N GLY A 25 7.81 -10.43 -15.42
CA GLY A 25 6.60 -11.05 -14.86
C GLY A 25 6.68 -11.18 -13.34
N GLY A 26 7.78 -11.71 -12.81
CA GLY A 26 8.01 -11.86 -11.37
C GLY A 26 8.07 -10.50 -10.68
N PHE A 27 8.79 -9.53 -11.25
CA PHE A 27 8.91 -8.17 -10.72
C PHE A 27 7.56 -7.45 -10.63
N VAL A 28 6.78 -7.45 -11.71
CA VAL A 28 5.50 -6.71 -11.76
C VAL A 28 4.48 -7.34 -10.83
N ASN A 29 4.30 -8.68 -10.90
CA ASN A 29 3.32 -9.36 -10.06
C ASN A 29 3.65 -9.21 -8.57
N ALA A 30 4.90 -9.43 -8.17
CA ALA A 30 5.31 -9.27 -6.78
C ALA A 30 5.17 -7.81 -6.31
N SER A 31 5.54 -6.82 -7.14
CA SER A 31 5.40 -5.41 -6.81
C SER A 31 3.93 -5.02 -6.58
N ILE A 32 3.02 -5.49 -7.43
CA ILE A 32 1.59 -5.23 -7.26
C ILE A 32 1.08 -5.88 -5.98
N ILE A 33 1.39 -7.16 -5.74
CA ILE A 33 0.94 -7.90 -4.54
C ILE A 33 1.41 -7.20 -3.26
N PHE A 34 2.69 -6.80 -3.20
CA PHE A 34 3.27 -6.21 -2.00
C PHE A 34 2.91 -4.74 -1.79
N CYS A 35 2.68 -3.96 -2.86
CA CYS A 35 2.32 -2.55 -2.77
C CYS A 35 0.83 -2.30 -2.59
N VAL A 36 -0.05 -3.15 -3.16
CA VAL A 36 -1.52 -2.89 -3.17
C VAL A 36 -2.20 -3.24 -1.85
N GLY A 37 -1.52 -3.95 -0.95
CA GLY A 37 -2.08 -4.30 0.36
C GLY A 37 -2.32 -3.07 1.24
N SER A 38 -3.51 -3.00 1.86
CA SER A 38 -3.86 -1.94 2.82
C SER A 38 -2.93 -1.89 4.04
N MET A 39 -2.35 -3.03 4.46
CA MET A 39 -1.32 -3.07 5.50
C MET A 39 -0.08 -2.25 5.12
N ALA A 40 0.25 -2.13 3.83
CA ALA A 40 1.36 -1.31 3.37
C ALA A 40 1.10 0.18 3.65
N ILE A 41 -0.13 0.64 3.38
CA ILE A 41 -0.52 2.03 3.58
C ILE A 41 -0.67 2.34 5.07
N ILE A 42 -1.45 1.53 5.79
CA ILE A 42 -1.73 1.75 7.22
C ILE A 42 -0.44 1.61 8.04
N GLY A 43 0.37 0.59 7.75
CA GLY A 43 1.64 0.40 8.43
C GLY A 43 2.60 1.57 8.23
N ALA A 44 2.74 2.06 7.00
CA ALA A 44 3.59 3.20 6.71
C ALA A 44 3.04 4.53 7.29
N LEU A 45 1.72 4.70 7.34
CA LEU A 45 1.09 5.84 8.02
C LEU A 45 1.33 5.79 9.53
N ASN A 46 1.10 4.67 10.19
CA ASN A 46 1.33 4.53 11.62
C ASN A 46 2.81 4.76 11.98
N ASP A 47 3.71 4.16 11.20
CA ASP A 47 5.15 4.36 11.37
C ASP A 47 5.54 5.84 11.27
N GLY A 48 5.08 6.54 10.23
CA GLY A 48 5.40 7.94 10.01
C GLY A 48 4.74 8.90 11.00
N LEU A 49 3.55 8.60 11.50
CA LEU A 49 2.78 9.49 12.39
C LEU A 49 3.06 9.25 13.88
N THR A 50 3.20 8.00 14.29
CA THR A 50 3.32 7.61 15.70
C THR A 50 4.63 6.90 16.02
N GLY A 51 5.47 6.58 15.02
CA GLY A 51 6.66 5.74 15.18
C GLY A 51 6.35 4.26 15.45
N ASP A 52 5.08 3.84 15.31
CA ASP A 52 4.68 2.44 15.50
C ASP A 52 4.83 1.64 14.21
N SER A 53 5.92 0.92 14.09
CA SER A 53 6.26 0.05 12.95
C SER A 53 5.70 -1.37 13.08
N SER A 54 4.90 -1.68 14.12
CA SER A 54 4.43 -3.06 14.42
C SER A 54 3.75 -3.71 13.20
N VAL A 55 2.89 -2.97 12.51
CA VAL A 55 2.18 -3.45 11.31
C VAL A 55 3.16 -3.75 10.16
N LEU A 56 4.20 -2.91 9.98
CA LEU A 56 5.23 -3.13 8.96
C LEU A 56 6.08 -4.37 9.26
N TYR A 57 6.40 -4.65 10.54
CA TYR A 57 7.10 -5.87 10.91
C TYR A 57 6.28 -7.12 10.59
N VAL A 58 5.01 -7.16 10.99
CA VAL A 58 4.11 -8.29 10.65
C VAL A 58 4.02 -8.46 9.13
N LYS A 59 3.84 -7.34 8.40
CA LYS A 59 3.79 -7.35 6.95
C LYS A 59 5.09 -7.86 6.33
N SER A 60 6.25 -7.47 6.83
CA SER A 60 7.54 -7.90 6.28
C SER A 60 7.72 -9.42 6.39
N VAL A 61 7.25 -10.04 7.46
CA VAL A 61 7.26 -11.50 7.62
C VAL A 61 6.33 -12.16 6.60
N LEU A 62 5.10 -11.65 6.46
CA LEU A 62 4.12 -12.18 5.49
C LEU A 62 4.61 -12.01 4.05
N ASP A 63 5.13 -10.84 3.70
CA ASP A 63 5.69 -10.56 2.39
C ASP A 63 6.92 -11.45 2.11
N GLY A 64 7.77 -11.68 3.12
CA GLY A 64 8.93 -12.56 3.02
C GLY A 64 8.54 -14.00 2.69
N ILE A 65 7.57 -14.57 3.40
CA ILE A 65 7.04 -15.92 3.12
C ILE A 65 6.42 -15.97 1.71
N THR A 66 5.62 -14.97 1.38
CA THR A 66 4.98 -14.88 0.06
C THR A 66 6.02 -14.72 -1.05
N ALA A 67 7.07 -13.93 -0.83
CA ALA A 67 8.17 -13.75 -1.77
C ALA A 67 8.93 -15.06 -2.04
N LEU A 68 9.15 -15.89 -1.04
CA LEU A 68 9.76 -17.22 -1.23
C LEU A 68 8.91 -18.12 -2.13
N ILE A 69 7.60 -18.14 -1.90
CA ILE A 69 6.66 -18.93 -2.73
C ILE A 69 6.62 -18.37 -4.16
N LEU A 70 6.51 -17.07 -4.32
CA LEU A 70 6.49 -16.44 -5.66
C LEU A 70 7.82 -16.62 -6.39
N ALA A 71 8.95 -16.51 -5.69
CA ALA A 71 10.26 -16.68 -6.30
C ALA A 71 10.50 -18.11 -6.81
N SER A 72 9.93 -19.12 -6.16
CA SER A 72 10.00 -20.52 -6.64
C SER A 72 9.27 -20.75 -7.96
N THR A 73 8.25 -19.93 -8.26
CA THR A 73 7.42 -20.06 -9.48
C THR A 73 7.76 -19.02 -10.55
N MET A 74 8.12 -17.80 -10.14
CA MET A 74 8.35 -16.64 -11.02
C MET A 74 9.83 -16.22 -11.09
N GLY A 75 10.70 -16.92 -10.39
CA GLY A 75 12.14 -16.68 -10.43
C GLY A 75 12.60 -15.41 -9.73
N VAL A 76 13.84 -15.00 -10.03
CA VAL A 76 14.56 -13.91 -9.35
C VAL A 76 13.94 -12.52 -9.52
N GLY A 77 13.03 -12.34 -10.47
CA GLY A 77 12.30 -11.07 -10.67
C GLY A 77 11.56 -10.60 -9.43
N VAL A 78 11.13 -11.53 -8.59
CA VAL A 78 10.43 -11.22 -7.32
C VAL A 78 11.30 -10.40 -6.37
N LEU A 79 12.63 -10.62 -6.35
CA LEU A 79 13.56 -9.83 -5.52
C LEU A 79 13.58 -8.36 -5.94
N GLY A 80 13.37 -8.06 -7.22
CA GLY A 80 13.27 -6.70 -7.73
C GLY A 80 12.13 -5.90 -7.11
N ALA A 81 11.07 -6.56 -6.64
CA ALA A 81 9.92 -5.92 -6.01
C ALA A 81 10.27 -5.20 -4.69
N ALA A 82 11.39 -5.54 -4.06
CA ALA A 82 11.86 -4.84 -2.86
C ALA A 82 12.07 -3.33 -3.10
N VAL A 83 12.50 -2.94 -4.31
CA VAL A 83 12.76 -1.53 -4.66
C VAL A 83 11.47 -0.69 -4.68
N PRO A 84 10.42 -1.03 -5.47
CA PRO A 84 9.18 -0.27 -5.45
C PRO A 84 8.48 -0.32 -4.09
N VAL A 85 8.56 -1.42 -3.34
CA VAL A 85 8.01 -1.52 -1.98
C VAL A 85 8.69 -0.52 -1.05
N LEU A 86 10.03 -0.47 -1.05
CA LEU A 86 10.79 0.46 -0.23
C LEU A 86 10.48 1.92 -0.57
N ILE A 87 10.45 2.26 -1.86
CA ILE A 87 10.14 3.63 -2.31
C ILE A 87 8.71 3.99 -1.91
N TYR A 88 7.75 3.11 -2.15
CA TYR A 88 6.34 3.37 -1.89
C TYR A 88 6.04 3.53 -0.40
N GLN A 89 6.45 2.57 0.43
CA GLN A 89 6.20 2.62 1.87
C GLN A 89 7.04 3.70 2.56
N GLY A 90 8.31 3.83 2.17
CA GLY A 90 9.19 4.88 2.69
C GLY A 90 8.69 6.28 2.35
N ALA A 91 8.17 6.50 1.13
CA ALA A 91 7.56 7.77 0.77
C ALA A 91 6.33 8.07 1.65
N ILE A 92 5.44 7.09 1.86
CA ILE A 92 4.25 7.29 2.71
C ILE A 92 4.67 7.62 4.14
N SER A 93 5.61 6.87 4.73
CA SER A 93 6.09 7.11 6.10
C SER A 93 6.72 8.51 6.25
N LEU A 94 7.58 8.92 5.31
CA LEU A 94 8.20 10.25 5.32
C LEU A 94 7.16 11.37 5.15
N PHE A 95 6.20 11.21 4.24
CA PHE A 95 5.10 12.18 4.10
C PHE A 95 4.22 12.24 5.34
N ALA A 96 3.88 11.10 5.92
CA ALA A 96 3.11 11.03 7.15
C ALA A 96 3.84 11.73 8.31
N SER A 97 5.13 11.49 8.48
CA SER A 97 5.95 12.18 9.48
C SER A 97 5.95 13.71 9.29
N SER A 98 5.99 14.18 8.04
CA SER A 98 5.94 15.61 7.74
C SER A 98 4.57 16.24 8.05
N LEU A 99 3.50 15.44 8.06
CA LEU A 99 2.13 15.85 8.35
C LEU A 99 1.71 15.61 9.82
N SER A 100 2.61 15.12 10.68
CA SER A 100 2.27 14.78 12.08
C SER A 100 1.60 15.95 12.81
N GLY A 101 2.12 17.18 12.69
CA GLY A 101 1.51 18.36 13.27
C GLY A 101 0.09 18.68 12.77
N PHE A 102 -0.25 18.28 11.55
CA PHE A 102 -1.61 18.37 11.05
C PHE A 102 -2.53 17.33 11.72
N PHE A 103 -2.05 16.11 11.89
CA PHE A 103 -2.81 15.04 12.55
C PHE A 103 -3.00 15.31 14.06
N ASP A 104 -2.03 15.95 14.71
CA ASP A 104 -2.18 16.40 16.11
C ASP A 104 -3.33 17.39 16.28
N SER A 105 -3.61 18.18 15.24
CA SER A 105 -4.76 19.11 15.23
C SER A 105 -6.10 18.39 14.99
N PHE A 106 -6.10 17.15 14.55
CA PHE A 106 -7.28 16.34 14.24
C PHE A 106 -7.13 14.91 14.79
N PRO A 107 -7.22 14.72 16.13
CA PRO A 107 -6.96 13.42 16.75
C PRO A 107 -7.89 12.29 16.27
N GLU A 108 -9.09 12.62 15.81
CA GLU A 108 -10.06 11.66 15.28
C GLU A 108 -9.77 11.22 13.83
N LEU A 109 -8.92 11.95 13.12
CA LEU A 109 -8.67 11.69 11.69
C LEU A 109 -7.94 10.37 11.47
N LEU A 110 -6.94 10.08 12.30
CA LEU A 110 -6.14 8.86 12.19
C LEU A 110 -6.98 7.59 12.43
N PRO A 111 -7.80 7.49 13.51
CA PRO A 111 -8.74 6.38 13.69
C PRO A 111 -9.71 6.22 12.52
N GLN A 112 -10.23 7.31 11.96
CA GLN A 112 -11.16 7.27 10.83
C GLN A 112 -10.49 6.72 9.55
N ILE A 113 -9.27 7.16 9.24
CA ILE A 113 -8.48 6.63 8.12
C ILE A 113 -8.20 5.14 8.32
N SER A 114 -7.85 4.74 9.54
CA SER A 114 -7.59 3.34 9.89
C SER A 114 -8.83 2.47 9.71
N MET A 115 -10.02 2.96 10.11
CA MET A 115 -11.29 2.23 9.88
C MET A 115 -11.54 1.97 8.39
N VAL A 116 -11.35 2.98 7.55
CA VAL A 116 -11.49 2.81 6.09
C VAL A 116 -10.48 1.80 5.57
N GLY A 117 -9.23 1.90 6.02
CA GLY A 117 -8.16 0.96 5.65
C GLY A 117 -8.50 -0.48 6.04
N TYR A 118 -8.92 -0.74 7.27
CA TYR A 118 -9.32 -2.08 7.72
C TYR A 118 -10.53 -2.62 6.94
N THR A 119 -11.47 -1.76 6.52
CA THR A 119 -12.58 -2.14 5.65
C THR A 119 -12.08 -2.61 4.29
N ILE A 120 -11.07 -1.95 3.72
CA ILE A 120 -10.43 -2.37 2.47
C ILE A 120 -9.73 -3.73 2.65
N VAL A 121 -9.05 -3.96 3.79
CA VAL A 121 -8.45 -5.27 4.12
C VAL A 121 -9.50 -6.38 4.14
N LEU A 122 -10.64 -6.13 4.79
CA LEU A 122 -11.75 -7.07 4.80
C LEU A 122 -12.23 -7.41 3.38
N CYS A 123 -12.37 -6.40 2.51
CA CYS A 123 -12.75 -6.61 1.11
C CYS A 123 -11.70 -7.44 0.34
N ILE A 124 -10.41 -7.24 0.62
CA ILE A 124 -9.33 -8.06 0.04
C ILE A 124 -9.44 -9.51 0.54
N GLY A 125 -9.60 -9.71 1.85
CA GLY A 125 -9.80 -11.03 2.43
C GLY A 125 -11.02 -11.76 1.84
N PHE A 126 -12.12 -11.02 1.64
CA PHE A 126 -13.31 -11.55 0.97
C PHE A 126 -13.03 -12.01 -0.47
N ASN A 127 -12.26 -11.21 -1.23
CA ASN A 127 -11.87 -11.58 -2.58
C ASN A 127 -10.97 -12.84 -2.63
N PHE A 128 -10.14 -13.06 -1.60
CA PHE A 128 -9.34 -14.28 -1.50
C PHE A 128 -10.19 -15.53 -1.30
N LEU A 129 -11.27 -15.42 -0.51
CA LEU A 129 -12.14 -16.55 -0.18
C LEU A 129 -13.17 -16.86 -1.29
N PHE A 130 -13.72 -15.82 -1.93
CA PHE A 130 -14.87 -15.94 -2.83
C PHE A 130 -14.57 -15.56 -4.29
N GLY A 131 -13.29 -15.31 -4.60
CA GLY A 131 -12.85 -14.81 -5.89
C GLY A 131 -12.98 -13.28 -6.04
N PRO A 132 -12.47 -12.69 -7.14
CA PRO A 132 -12.37 -11.24 -7.33
C PRO A 132 -13.73 -10.60 -7.63
N LYS A 133 -14.58 -10.44 -6.63
CA LYS A 133 -15.92 -9.82 -6.73
C LYS A 133 -15.89 -8.32 -6.46
N ILE A 134 -14.99 -7.85 -5.60
CA ILE A 134 -14.89 -6.45 -5.17
C ILE A 134 -13.65 -5.84 -5.82
N LYS A 135 -13.83 -4.75 -6.56
CA LYS A 135 -12.72 -3.98 -7.15
C LYS A 135 -12.05 -3.14 -6.06
N THR A 136 -11.21 -3.76 -5.23
CA THR A 136 -10.59 -3.14 -4.06
C THR A 136 -9.73 -1.94 -4.39
N ALA A 137 -9.08 -1.92 -5.56
CA ALA A 137 -8.33 -0.76 -6.05
C ALA A 137 -9.20 0.51 -6.19
N ASN A 138 -10.49 0.35 -6.49
CA ASN A 138 -11.41 1.49 -6.57
C ASN A 138 -11.81 2.04 -5.19
N LEU A 139 -11.52 1.32 -4.10
CA LEU A 139 -11.79 1.77 -2.73
C LEU A 139 -10.63 2.61 -2.17
N ILE A 140 -9.45 2.59 -2.78
CA ILE A 140 -8.28 3.36 -2.32
C ILE A 140 -8.60 4.87 -2.17
N PRO A 141 -9.32 5.53 -3.09
CA PRO A 141 -9.69 6.93 -2.93
C PRO A 141 -10.57 7.22 -1.70
N SER A 142 -11.26 6.21 -1.14
CA SER A 142 -12.07 6.39 0.07
C SER A 142 -11.26 6.76 1.31
N ILE A 143 -9.95 6.51 1.32
CA ILE A 143 -9.02 6.92 2.39
C ILE A 143 -8.98 8.46 2.53
N PHE A 144 -9.26 9.20 1.46
CA PHE A 144 -9.30 10.66 1.50
C PHE A 144 -10.63 11.22 2.01
N ILE A 145 -11.68 10.42 2.12
CA ILE A 145 -13.01 10.88 2.57
C ILE A 145 -12.96 11.43 4.02
N PRO A 146 -12.36 10.76 5.00
CA PRO A 146 -12.21 11.31 6.35
C PRO A 146 -11.49 12.65 6.37
N VAL A 147 -10.45 12.82 5.56
CA VAL A 147 -9.70 14.08 5.44
C VAL A 147 -10.60 15.20 4.95
N LEU A 148 -11.37 14.95 3.88
CA LEU A 148 -12.33 15.90 3.31
C LEU A 148 -13.43 16.27 4.31
N VAL A 149 -13.97 15.30 5.02
CA VAL A 149 -15.04 15.53 6.02
C VAL A 149 -14.54 16.39 7.18
N ASN A 150 -13.36 16.08 7.74
CA ASN A 150 -12.78 16.86 8.82
C ASN A 150 -12.45 18.30 8.38
N LEU A 151 -11.91 18.46 7.17
CA LEU A 151 -11.62 19.77 6.60
C LEU A 151 -12.91 20.61 6.40
N LEU A 152 -14.00 19.99 5.93
CA LEU A 152 -15.30 20.65 5.77
C LEU A 152 -15.93 21.01 7.10
N MET A 153 -15.79 20.16 8.13
CA MET A 153 -16.28 20.47 9.49
C MET A 153 -15.52 21.63 10.09
N MET A 154 -14.20 21.72 9.88
CA MET A 154 -13.40 22.85 10.31
C MET A 154 -13.86 24.16 9.66
N VAL A 155 -14.09 24.16 8.34
CA VAL A 155 -14.56 25.35 7.60
C VAL A 155 -15.95 25.80 8.07
N LYS A 156 -16.81 24.87 8.48
CA LYS A 156 -18.17 25.18 8.97
C LYS A 156 -18.25 25.56 10.44
N GLY A 157 -17.11 25.60 11.16
CA GLY A 157 -17.09 25.93 12.59
C GLY A 157 -17.86 24.95 13.47
N LEU A 158 -18.10 23.72 13.00
CA LEU A 158 -18.83 22.66 13.71
C LEU A 158 -17.92 21.81 14.60
N TRP A 159 -16.64 22.14 14.68
CA TRP A 159 -15.70 21.53 15.61
C TRP A 159 -15.74 22.27 16.94
N ARG A 160 -16.34 21.66 17.95
CA ARG A 160 -16.18 21.99 19.37
C ARG A 160 -15.72 20.76 20.09
#